data_1767645228f2e6849432a5dd4140845d
#
_entry.id   1767645228f2e6849432a5dd4140845d
#
_cell.length_a   1.000
_cell.length_b   1.000
_cell.length_c   1.000
_cell.angle_alpha   90.00
_cell.angle_beta   90.00
_cell.angle_gamma   90.00
#
_symmetry.space_group_name_H-M   'P 1'
#
loop_
_entity.id
_entity.type
_entity.pdbx_description
1 polymer ?
#
loop_
_entity_poly.entity_id
_entity_poly.type
_entity_poly.pdbx_seq_one_letter_code
_entity_poly.pdbx_strand_id
1 'polypeptide(L)'
;MTPIYSQHIDIIRSRWPDVAQALDNADFSDLHFEVVEKAAMTLKVNGVQLSSAYDPLEEAFQYRSLTSSNEYHIWGIGMGNVPSLLAQDQSARSICVYLYNLSLAKLVLSLVPQPWLSDPRVSLVAVSEDHCEIGKHLSSLCWDDCIIINADRAISRYTHQWLYFRLENRVLIGFANANYRHSDAELVTREEENTPLLKRIKSSDHYLMYQVDDAICIGAGPSLQHHIEELKVVYSQPNRPKFIAASTACKCLMENGIKPDVVFAVDMDLGDEHIPFELAINTILVFASHMPSRIFQNWHGEKYYL
;
A
#
# COMPACT_ATOMS: atom_id res chain seq x y z
N MET A 1 -34.10 -10.52 -12.30
CA MET A 1 -33.71 -9.39 -11.44
C MET A 1 -34.57 -9.41 -10.19
N THR A 2 -33.95 -9.21 -9.03
CA THR A 2 -34.72 -9.05 -7.77
C THR A 2 -35.39 -7.68 -7.73
N PRO A 3 -36.54 -7.52 -7.02
CA PRO A 3 -37.15 -6.18 -6.84
C PRO A 3 -36.19 -5.16 -6.23
N ILE A 4 -35.32 -5.61 -5.31
CA ILE A 4 -34.30 -4.79 -4.65
C ILE A 4 -33.29 -4.26 -5.69
N TYR A 5 -32.76 -5.12 -6.56
CA TYR A 5 -31.84 -4.70 -7.60
C TYR A 5 -32.44 -3.69 -8.57
N SER A 6 -33.72 -3.89 -8.95
CA SER A 6 -34.39 -2.94 -9.84
C SER A 6 -34.46 -1.54 -9.26
N GLN A 7 -34.75 -1.42 -7.96
CA GLN A 7 -34.75 -0.13 -7.27
C GLN A 7 -33.37 0.52 -7.23
N HIS A 8 -32.34 -0.27 -6.90
CA HIS A 8 -30.97 0.25 -6.83
C HIS A 8 -30.45 0.68 -8.21
N ILE A 9 -30.64 -0.15 -9.24
CA ILE A 9 -30.12 0.15 -10.57
C ILE A 9 -30.81 1.36 -11.20
N ASP A 10 -32.07 1.63 -10.87
CA ASP A 10 -32.76 2.85 -11.33
C ASP A 10 -32.16 4.11 -10.69
N ILE A 11 -31.82 4.08 -9.40
CA ILE A 11 -31.12 5.17 -8.73
C ILE A 11 -29.72 5.35 -9.34
N ILE A 12 -28.98 4.25 -9.50
CA ILE A 12 -27.62 4.28 -10.05
C ILE A 12 -27.63 4.79 -11.48
N ARG A 13 -28.57 4.34 -12.31
CA ARG A 13 -28.70 4.77 -13.71
C ARG A 13 -29.01 6.28 -13.83
N SER A 14 -29.81 6.79 -12.92
CA SER A 14 -30.14 8.22 -12.85
C SER A 14 -28.95 9.09 -12.45
N ARG A 15 -28.11 8.61 -11.54
CA ARG A 15 -27.03 9.38 -10.95
C ARG A 15 -25.65 9.12 -11.58
N TRP A 16 -25.39 7.85 -11.96
CA TRP A 16 -24.09 7.37 -12.46
C TRP A 16 -24.32 6.37 -13.61
N PRO A 17 -24.69 6.85 -14.81
CA PRO A 17 -25.06 5.99 -15.94
C PRO A 17 -23.96 5.02 -16.36
N ASP A 18 -22.68 5.43 -16.30
CA ASP A 18 -21.55 4.58 -16.66
C ASP A 18 -21.39 3.40 -15.68
N VAL A 19 -21.62 3.66 -14.38
CA VAL A 19 -21.62 2.61 -13.33
C VAL A 19 -22.78 1.64 -13.55
N ALA A 20 -23.96 2.14 -13.91
CA ALA A 20 -25.10 1.30 -14.24
C ALA A 20 -24.81 0.38 -15.42
N GLN A 21 -24.21 0.91 -16.48
CA GLN A 21 -23.81 0.12 -17.64
C GLN A 21 -22.78 -0.96 -17.28
N ALA A 22 -21.79 -0.63 -16.45
CA ALA A 22 -20.79 -1.59 -15.99
C ALA A 22 -21.43 -2.71 -15.14
N LEU A 23 -22.38 -2.38 -14.26
CA LEU A 23 -23.11 -3.34 -13.44
C LEU A 23 -24.08 -4.21 -14.30
N ASP A 24 -24.71 -3.65 -15.33
CA ASP A 24 -25.56 -4.41 -16.24
C ASP A 24 -24.75 -5.51 -16.97
N ASN A 25 -23.51 -5.20 -17.34
CA ASN A 25 -22.58 -6.14 -18.01
C ASN A 25 -21.94 -7.16 -17.04
N ALA A 26 -21.92 -6.88 -15.74
CA ALA A 26 -21.32 -7.79 -14.76
C ALA A 26 -22.20 -9.04 -14.57
N ASP A 27 -21.53 -10.17 -14.33
CA ASP A 27 -22.17 -11.44 -13.95
C ASP A 27 -21.58 -11.91 -12.61
N PHE A 28 -22.40 -12.49 -11.77
CA PHE A 28 -22.01 -13.07 -10.49
C PHE A 28 -22.32 -14.58 -10.38
N SER A 29 -22.63 -15.24 -11.51
CA SER A 29 -22.93 -16.68 -11.54
C SER A 29 -21.79 -17.55 -11.01
N ASP A 30 -20.54 -17.09 -11.13
CA ASP A 30 -19.35 -17.78 -10.67
C ASP A 30 -19.06 -17.54 -9.16
N LEU A 31 -19.83 -16.67 -8.49
CA LEU A 31 -19.66 -16.43 -7.07
C LEU A 31 -20.48 -17.44 -6.26
N HIS A 32 -19.78 -18.26 -5.49
CA HIS A 32 -20.44 -19.12 -4.51
C HIS A 32 -20.76 -18.34 -3.27
N PHE A 33 -22.04 -18.18 -2.96
CA PHE A 33 -22.46 -17.43 -1.78
C PHE A 33 -23.49 -18.14 -0.93
N GLU A 34 -23.49 -17.84 0.34
CA GLU A 34 -24.49 -18.27 1.32
C GLU A 34 -24.92 -17.09 2.20
N VAL A 35 -26.19 -17.08 2.59
CA VAL A 35 -26.70 -16.11 3.57
C VAL A 35 -26.42 -16.65 4.97
N VAL A 36 -25.79 -15.81 5.80
CA VAL A 36 -25.48 -16.14 7.19
C VAL A 36 -26.35 -15.25 8.07
N GLU A 37 -27.24 -15.85 8.83
CA GLU A 37 -28.13 -15.16 9.78
C GLU A 37 -27.75 -15.52 11.22
N LYS A 38 -27.37 -14.50 11.99
CA LYS A 38 -27.07 -14.59 13.42
C LYS A 38 -27.77 -13.44 14.15
N ALA A 39 -27.02 -12.57 14.85
CA ALA A 39 -27.58 -11.33 15.39
C ALA A 39 -27.88 -10.32 14.25
N ALA A 40 -27.12 -10.41 13.16
CA ALA A 40 -27.36 -9.67 11.93
C ALA A 40 -27.17 -10.59 10.70
N MET A 41 -27.80 -10.21 9.58
CA MET A 41 -27.66 -10.90 8.31
C MET A 41 -26.39 -10.43 7.59
N THR A 42 -25.61 -11.36 7.07
CA THR A 42 -24.48 -11.10 6.18
C THR A 42 -24.40 -12.15 5.07
N LEU A 43 -23.57 -11.88 4.06
CA LEU A 43 -23.26 -12.85 3.02
C LEU A 43 -21.86 -13.40 3.24
N LYS A 44 -21.68 -14.68 2.94
CA LYS A 44 -20.37 -15.30 2.83
C LYS A 44 -20.17 -15.69 1.38
N VAL A 45 -19.16 -15.09 0.73
CA VAL A 45 -18.89 -15.23 -0.70
C VAL A 45 -17.51 -15.85 -0.89
N ASN A 46 -17.46 -16.97 -1.63
CA ASN A 46 -16.21 -17.74 -1.85
C ASN A 46 -15.46 -18.05 -0.53
N GLY A 47 -16.21 -18.32 0.54
CA GLY A 47 -15.66 -18.60 1.87
C GLY A 47 -15.32 -17.36 2.72
N VAL A 48 -15.41 -16.14 2.18
CA VAL A 48 -15.15 -14.88 2.88
C VAL A 48 -16.48 -14.25 3.33
N GLN A 49 -16.62 -13.93 4.61
CA GLN A 49 -17.77 -13.23 5.15
C GLN A 49 -17.65 -11.72 4.89
N LEU A 50 -18.72 -11.09 4.35
CA LEU A 50 -18.67 -9.69 3.90
C LEU A 50 -18.74 -8.66 5.04
N SER A 51 -19.35 -9.04 6.16
CA SER A 51 -19.38 -8.21 7.39
C SER A 51 -19.62 -9.09 8.61
N SER A 52 -19.47 -8.53 9.81
CA SER A 52 -19.82 -9.19 11.06
C SER A 52 -21.28 -9.64 11.05
N ALA A 53 -21.52 -10.92 11.38
CA ALA A 53 -22.87 -11.45 11.61
C ALA A 53 -23.39 -11.17 13.03
N TYR A 54 -22.57 -10.56 13.90
CA TYR A 54 -22.93 -10.25 15.29
C TYR A 54 -23.12 -8.75 15.49
N ASP A 55 -22.18 -7.95 15.05
CA ASP A 55 -22.20 -6.49 15.17
C ASP A 55 -21.60 -5.82 13.94
N PRO A 56 -22.38 -5.66 12.84
CA PRO A 56 -21.91 -5.00 11.63
C PRO A 56 -21.75 -3.48 11.79
N LEU A 57 -22.40 -2.90 12.80
CA LEU A 57 -22.30 -1.48 13.08
C LEU A 57 -20.95 -1.15 13.76
N GLU A 58 -20.56 -1.94 14.76
CA GLU A 58 -19.25 -1.81 15.40
C GLU A 58 -18.12 -2.03 14.39
N GLU A 59 -18.26 -3.02 13.51
CA GLU A 59 -17.29 -3.21 12.42
C GLU A 59 -17.19 -1.96 11.52
N ALA A 60 -18.33 -1.36 11.16
CA ALA A 60 -18.34 -0.13 10.36
C ALA A 60 -17.70 1.06 11.10
N PHE A 61 -17.89 1.18 12.42
CA PHE A 61 -17.21 2.16 13.25
C PHE A 61 -15.68 1.95 13.29
N GLN A 62 -15.22 0.70 13.35
CA GLN A 62 -13.79 0.38 13.26
C GLN A 62 -13.20 0.87 11.94
N TYR A 63 -13.87 0.63 10.81
CA TYR A 63 -13.44 1.18 9.51
C TYR A 63 -13.44 2.72 9.52
N ARG A 64 -14.48 3.35 10.07
CA ARG A 64 -14.57 4.81 10.18
C ARG A 64 -13.42 5.40 11.02
N SER A 65 -12.97 4.70 12.04
CA SER A 65 -11.89 5.15 12.93
C SER A 65 -10.50 5.10 12.29
N LEU A 66 -10.35 4.45 11.12
CA LEU A 66 -9.07 4.40 10.40
C LEU A 66 -8.71 5.73 9.71
N THR A 67 -9.67 6.67 9.61
CA THR A 67 -9.44 7.97 9.01
C THR A 67 -10.00 9.09 9.88
N SER A 68 -9.34 10.24 9.92
CA SER A 68 -9.80 11.47 10.55
C SER A 68 -10.48 12.44 9.57
N SER A 69 -10.54 12.08 8.29
CA SER A 69 -11.14 12.88 7.22
C SER A 69 -12.66 12.99 7.37
N ASN A 70 -13.22 13.96 6.66
CA ASN A 70 -14.64 14.09 6.38
C ASN A 70 -14.96 13.94 4.88
N GLU A 71 -13.95 13.62 4.07
CA GLU A 71 -14.06 13.22 2.67
C GLU A 71 -13.58 11.78 2.56
N TYR A 72 -14.46 10.86 2.16
CA TYR A 72 -14.22 9.44 2.26
C TYR A 72 -14.10 8.78 0.89
N HIS A 73 -13.05 7.98 0.72
CA HIS A 73 -12.83 7.12 -0.44
C HIS A 73 -12.89 5.65 -0.02
N ILE A 74 -14.01 4.98 -0.29
CA ILE A 74 -14.28 3.60 0.15
C ILE A 74 -13.99 2.64 -1.00
N TRP A 75 -13.03 1.77 -0.83
CA TRP A 75 -12.65 0.73 -1.79
C TRP A 75 -13.34 -0.58 -1.46
N GLY A 76 -14.35 -0.92 -2.24
CA GLY A 76 -15.26 -2.04 -2.05
C GLY A 76 -16.60 -1.60 -1.47
N ILE A 77 -17.56 -2.51 -1.51
CA ILE A 77 -18.94 -2.27 -1.00
C ILE A 77 -19.22 -3.01 0.31
N GLY A 78 -18.57 -4.17 0.53
CA GLY A 78 -18.92 -5.06 1.63
C GLY A 78 -20.42 -5.40 1.63
N MET A 79 -21.06 -5.28 2.79
CA MET A 79 -22.52 -5.33 2.91
C MET A 79 -23.19 -3.94 2.77
N GLY A 80 -22.41 -2.87 2.55
CA GLY A 80 -22.91 -1.50 2.51
C GLY A 80 -22.99 -0.83 3.89
N ASN A 81 -22.47 -1.46 4.95
CA ASN A 81 -22.56 -0.93 6.32
C ASN A 81 -21.71 0.34 6.48
N VAL A 82 -20.52 0.38 5.90
CA VAL A 82 -19.62 1.55 6.00
C VAL A 82 -20.22 2.76 5.29
N PRO A 83 -20.62 2.72 4.00
CA PRO A 83 -21.26 3.86 3.37
C PRO A 83 -22.60 4.22 4.04
N SER A 84 -23.34 3.25 4.62
CA SER A 84 -24.56 3.53 5.39
C SER A 84 -24.29 4.32 6.66
N LEU A 85 -23.24 3.96 7.40
CA LEU A 85 -22.82 4.69 8.60
C LEU A 85 -22.39 6.11 8.25
N LEU A 86 -21.58 6.27 7.21
CA LEU A 86 -21.08 7.59 6.78
C LEU A 86 -22.20 8.49 6.22
N ALA A 87 -23.21 7.91 5.59
CA ALA A 87 -24.39 8.66 5.15
C ALA A 87 -25.21 9.23 6.33
N GLN A 88 -25.12 8.62 7.53
CA GLN A 88 -25.73 9.13 8.76
C GLN A 88 -24.84 10.17 9.47
N ASP A 89 -23.55 10.20 9.17
CA ASP A 89 -22.61 11.18 9.74
C ASP A 89 -22.79 12.56 9.07
N GLN A 90 -23.26 13.54 9.83
CA GLN A 90 -23.48 14.90 9.35
C GLN A 90 -22.17 15.65 9.06
N SER A 91 -21.06 15.18 9.62
CA SER A 91 -19.73 15.75 9.36
C SER A 91 -19.14 15.32 8.02
N ALA A 92 -19.63 14.22 7.43
CA ALA A 92 -19.19 13.73 6.12
C ALA A 92 -19.56 14.74 5.02
N ARG A 93 -18.56 15.19 4.25
CA ARG A 93 -18.74 16.12 3.13
C ARG A 93 -18.95 15.39 1.82
N SER A 94 -18.19 14.33 1.60
CA SER A 94 -18.30 13.49 0.40
C SER A 94 -17.99 12.03 0.74
N ILE A 95 -18.65 11.12 0.04
CA ILE A 95 -18.51 9.67 0.20
C ILE A 95 -18.39 9.08 -1.21
N CYS A 96 -17.18 8.72 -1.61
CA CYS A 96 -16.93 8.09 -2.90
C CYS A 96 -16.73 6.58 -2.70
N VAL A 97 -17.57 5.76 -3.34
CA VAL A 97 -17.48 4.29 -3.27
C VAL A 97 -16.95 3.75 -4.59
N TYR A 98 -15.82 3.06 -4.53
CA TYR A 98 -15.13 2.45 -5.68
C TYR A 98 -15.52 0.99 -5.80
N LEU A 99 -16.28 0.67 -6.83
CA LEU A 99 -16.70 -0.69 -7.18
C LEU A 99 -15.68 -1.31 -8.13
N TYR A 100 -14.69 -2.01 -7.60
CA TYR A 100 -13.67 -2.67 -8.41
C TYR A 100 -13.96 -4.16 -8.65
N ASN A 101 -14.85 -4.77 -7.87
CA ASN A 101 -15.40 -6.09 -8.11
C ASN A 101 -16.91 -5.94 -8.42
N LEU A 102 -17.21 -5.72 -9.70
CA LEU A 102 -18.58 -5.45 -10.15
C LEU A 102 -19.50 -6.64 -9.95
N SER A 103 -18.99 -7.87 -10.07
CA SER A 103 -19.77 -9.09 -9.80
C SER A 103 -20.21 -9.16 -8.35
N LEU A 104 -19.30 -8.88 -7.41
CA LEU A 104 -19.61 -8.82 -5.97
C LEU A 104 -20.57 -7.67 -5.68
N ALA A 105 -20.33 -6.50 -6.23
CA ALA A 105 -21.21 -5.34 -6.06
C ALA A 105 -22.63 -5.62 -6.55
N LYS A 106 -22.78 -6.24 -7.74
CA LYS A 106 -24.07 -6.64 -8.30
C LYS A 106 -24.78 -7.66 -7.41
N LEU A 107 -24.06 -8.64 -6.87
CA LEU A 107 -24.62 -9.62 -5.92
C LEU A 107 -25.18 -8.91 -4.68
N VAL A 108 -24.40 -8.05 -4.03
CA VAL A 108 -24.80 -7.31 -2.85
C VAL A 108 -26.01 -6.40 -3.14
N LEU A 109 -25.95 -5.64 -4.24
CA LEU A 109 -27.05 -4.78 -4.69
C LEU A 109 -28.33 -5.57 -5.02
N SER A 110 -28.21 -6.86 -5.34
CA SER A 110 -29.36 -7.73 -5.64
C SER A 110 -30.06 -8.28 -4.40
N LEU A 111 -29.35 -8.34 -3.26
CA LEU A 111 -29.82 -9.05 -2.08
C LEU A 111 -29.99 -8.14 -0.85
N VAL A 112 -29.25 -7.02 -0.79
CA VAL A 112 -29.15 -6.19 0.41
C VAL A 112 -29.62 -4.77 0.11
N PRO A 113 -30.59 -4.21 0.86
CA PRO A 113 -31.02 -2.82 0.71
C PRO A 113 -29.88 -1.84 0.95
N GLN A 114 -29.75 -0.83 0.06
CA GLN A 114 -28.68 0.16 0.09
C GLN A 114 -29.25 1.59 0.13
N PRO A 115 -29.81 2.04 1.27
CA PRO A 115 -30.47 3.35 1.36
C PRO A 115 -29.52 4.54 1.12
N TRP A 116 -28.22 4.36 1.39
CA TRP A 116 -27.19 5.37 1.20
C TRP A 116 -27.01 5.78 -0.28
N LEU A 117 -27.44 4.96 -1.24
CA LEU A 117 -27.42 5.30 -2.68
C LEU A 117 -28.22 6.57 -3.00
N SER A 118 -29.16 6.95 -2.17
CA SER A 118 -29.98 8.16 -2.35
C SER A 118 -29.35 9.42 -1.72
N ASP A 119 -28.30 9.28 -0.92
CA ASP A 119 -27.63 10.43 -0.28
C ASP A 119 -26.91 11.28 -1.35
N PRO A 120 -27.17 12.60 -1.42
CA PRO A 120 -26.57 13.47 -2.45
C PRO A 120 -25.02 13.59 -2.33
N ARG A 121 -24.44 13.32 -1.16
CA ARG A 121 -23.00 13.36 -0.90
C ARG A 121 -22.28 12.12 -1.44
N VAL A 122 -23.03 11.07 -1.76
CA VAL A 122 -22.48 9.81 -2.27
C VAL A 122 -22.19 9.93 -3.77
N SER A 123 -21.06 9.42 -4.18
CA SER A 123 -20.70 9.13 -5.57
C SER A 123 -20.26 7.67 -5.71
N LEU A 124 -20.56 7.07 -6.87
CA LEU A 124 -20.11 5.73 -7.23
C LEU A 124 -19.13 5.82 -8.40
N VAL A 125 -18.10 5.00 -8.36
CA VAL A 125 -17.11 4.85 -9.42
C VAL A 125 -16.96 3.35 -9.73
N ALA A 126 -17.24 2.95 -10.97
CA ALA A 126 -16.82 1.65 -11.48
C ALA A 126 -15.34 1.74 -11.84
N VAL A 127 -14.51 0.95 -11.17
CA VAL A 127 -13.06 1.02 -11.37
C VAL A 127 -12.72 0.32 -12.70
N SER A 128 -12.01 1.04 -13.57
CA SER A 128 -11.53 0.52 -14.85
C SER A 128 -10.58 -0.68 -14.64
N GLU A 129 -10.51 -1.58 -15.63
CA GLU A 129 -9.49 -2.64 -15.66
C GLU A 129 -8.16 -2.14 -16.25
N ASP A 130 -8.13 -0.91 -16.78
CA ASP A 130 -6.88 -0.30 -17.28
C ASP A 130 -5.96 0.10 -16.11
N HIS A 131 -4.86 -0.62 -16.01
CA HIS A 131 -3.85 -0.41 -14.96
C HIS A 131 -3.25 1.00 -14.96
N CYS A 132 -3.15 1.66 -16.12
CA CYS A 132 -2.65 3.03 -16.23
C CYS A 132 -3.64 4.05 -15.67
N GLU A 133 -4.92 3.89 -15.95
CA GLU A 133 -5.98 4.74 -15.40
C GLU A 133 -6.09 4.59 -13.89
N ILE A 134 -6.15 3.33 -13.42
CA ILE A 134 -6.20 3.05 -11.98
C ILE A 134 -4.94 3.61 -11.29
N GLY A 135 -3.75 3.41 -11.87
CA GLY A 135 -2.50 3.89 -11.31
C GLY A 135 -2.47 5.40 -11.14
N LYS A 136 -2.93 6.15 -12.13
CA LYS A 136 -3.06 7.62 -12.07
C LYS A 136 -4.05 8.04 -10.99
N HIS A 137 -5.20 7.38 -10.93
CA HIS A 137 -6.25 7.67 -9.95
C HIS A 137 -5.74 7.41 -8.52
N LEU A 138 -5.14 6.23 -8.27
CA LEU A 138 -4.56 5.89 -6.97
C LEU A 138 -3.46 6.86 -6.53
N SER A 139 -2.68 7.41 -7.48
CA SER A 139 -1.61 8.36 -7.18
C SER A 139 -2.14 9.76 -6.82
N SER A 140 -3.36 10.09 -7.22
CA SER A 140 -4.00 11.38 -6.93
C SER A 140 -4.76 11.42 -5.60
N LEU A 141 -4.98 10.26 -4.96
CA LEU A 141 -5.74 10.16 -3.72
C LEU A 141 -4.88 10.44 -2.48
N CYS A 142 -5.45 11.15 -1.53
CA CYS A 142 -4.96 11.16 -0.16
C CYS A 142 -5.36 9.84 0.50
N TRP A 143 -4.38 9.01 0.82
CA TRP A 143 -4.66 7.69 1.38
C TRP A 143 -5.15 7.71 2.82
N ASP A 144 -4.93 8.80 3.55
CA ASP A 144 -5.48 9.00 4.88
C ASP A 144 -7.00 9.17 4.88
N ASP A 145 -7.58 9.47 3.70
CA ASP A 145 -9.02 9.58 3.45
C ASP A 145 -9.63 8.26 2.93
N CYS A 146 -8.80 7.21 2.76
CA CYS A 146 -9.22 5.96 2.13
C CYS A 146 -9.57 4.89 3.16
N ILE A 147 -10.72 4.24 2.95
CA ILE A 147 -11.18 3.04 3.66
C ILE A 147 -11.17 1.87 2.69
N ILE A 148 -10.44 0.80 3.02
CA ILE A 148 -10.37 -0.41 2.20
C ILE A 148 -11.19 -1.51 2.88
N ILE A 149 -12.24 -1.99 2.20
CA ILE A 149 -13.08 -3.09 2.71
C ILE A 149 -12.33 -4.42 2.53
N ASN A 150 -11.94 -5.02 3.65
CA ASN A 150 -11.10 -6.22 3.67
C ASN A 150 -11.73 -7.42 2.97
N ALA A 151 -13.06 -7.59 3.09
CA ALA A 151 -13.78 -8.70 2.46
C ALA A 151 -13.72 -8.60 0.94
N ASP A 152 -14.02 -7.42 0.37
CA ASP A 152 -13.93 -7.17 -1.08
C ASP A 152 -12.51 -7.43 -1.60
N ARG A 153 -11.50 -6.95 -0.87
CA ARG A 153 -10.10 -7.18 -1.19
C ARG A 153 -9.75 -8.67 -1.21
N ALA A 154 -10.16 -9.42 -0.18
CA ALA A 154 -9.86 -10.84 -0.08
C ALA A 154 -10.52 -11.66 -1.19
N ILE A 155 -11.77 -11.37 -1.55
CA ILE A 155 -12.50 -12.04 -2.63
C ILE A 155 -11.86 -11.73 -3.98
N SER A 156 -11.37 -10.50 -4.17
CA SER A 156 -10.82 -10.03 -5.45
C SER A 156 -9.36 -10.41 -5.68
N ARG A 157 -8.73 -11.15 -4.75
CA ARG A 157 -7.32 -11.55 -4.81
C ARG A 157 -6.90 -12.20 -6.12
N TYR A 158 -7.77 -13.02 -6.72
CA TYR A 158 -7.46 -13.78 -7.93
C TYR A 158 -8.05 -13.16 -9.21
N THR A 159 -9.09 -12.36 -9.10
CA THR A 159 -9.78 -11.73 -10.24
C THR A 159 -9.21 -10.36 -10.59
N HIS A 160 -8.77 -9.59 -9.58
CA HIS A 160 -8.22 -8.24 -9.73
C HIS A 160 -6.83 -8.16 -9.07
N GLN A 161 -5.95 -9.07 -9.44
CA GLN A 161 -4.68 -9.32 -8.76
C GLN A 161 -3.80 -8.06 -8.62
N TRP A 162 -3.70 -7.25 -9.69
CA TRP A 162 -2.90 -6.04 -9.67
C TRP A 162 -3.44 -5.02 -8.64
N LEU A 163 -4.74 -4.77 -8.63
CA LEU A 163 -5.37 -3.85 -7.68
C LEU A 163 -5.31 -4.40 -6.26
N TYR A 164 -5.52 -5.73 -6.09
CA TYR A 164 -5.36 -6.39 -4.80
C TYR A 164 -3.99 -6.06 -4.18
N PHE A 165 -2.89 -6.24 -4.91
CA PHE A 165 -1.55 -5.96 -4.38
C PHE A 165 -1.35 -4.49 -4.05
N ARG A 166 -1.94 -3.56 -4.80
CA ARG A 166 -1.88 -2.13 -4.50
C ARG A 166 -2.61 -1.79 -3.20
N LEU A 167 -3.82 -2.29 -3.03
CA LEU A 167 -4.61 -2.08 -1.81
C LEU A 167 -3.98 -2.79 -0.60
N GLU A 168 -3.44 -4.02 -0.79
CA GLU A 168 -2.72 -4.76 0.24
C GLU A 168 -1.51 -3.98 0.76
N ASN A 169 -0.68 -3.48 -0.13
CA ASN A 169 0.48 -2.67 0.25
C ASN A 169 0.07 -1.42 1.03
N ARG A 170 -1.06 -0.79 0.70
CA ARG A 170 -1.55 0.38 1.46
C ARG A 170 -1.98 0.01 2.87
N VAL A 171 -2.68 -1.11 3.05
CA VAL A 171 -3.04 -1.61 4.38
C VAL A 171 -1.78 -1.92 5.20
N LEU A 172 -0.79 -2.59 4.59
CA LEU A 172 0.47 -2.93 5.26
C LEU A 172 1.28 -1.68 5.62
N ILE A 173 1.37 -0.69 4.73
CA ILE A 173 2.03 0.60 5.00
C ILE A 173 1.31 1.35 6.12
N GLY A 174 -0.03 1.40 6.10
CA GLY A 174 -0.81 2.03 7.15
C GLY A 174 -0.58 1.36 8.52
N PHE A 175 -0.55 0.02 8.56
CA PHE A 175 -0.23 -0.74 9.76
C PHE A 175 1.21 -0.49 10.23
N ALA A 176 2.18 -0.52 9.32
CA ALA A 176 3.58 -0.23 9.65
C ALA A 176 3.71 1.19 10.22
N ASN A 177 3.17 2.20 9.56
CA ASN A 177 3.23 3.59 10.02
C ASN A 177 2.57 3.76 11.40
N ALA A 178 1.42 3.11 11.66
CA ALA A 178 0.77 3.17 12.96
C ALA A 178 1.64 2.58 14.08
N ASN A 179 2.39 1.51 13.79
CA ASN A 179 3.31 0.90 14.75
C ASN A 179 4.61 1.70 14.93
N TYR A 180 5.05 2.42 13.88
CA TYR A 180 6.26 3.26 13.93
C TYR A 180 6.01 4.68 14.48
N ARG A 181 4.76 5.13 14.63
CA ARG A 181 4.44 6.46 15.17
C ARG A 181 5.02 6.74 16.57
N HIS A 182 5.28 5.69 17.35
CA HIS A 182 5.95 5.85 18.65
C HIS A 182 7.43 6.22 18.54
N SER A 183 8.04 6.04 17.36
CA SER A 183 9.44 6.41 17.10
C SER A 183 9.61 7.80 16.47
N ASP A 184 8.52 8.48 16.08
CA ASP A 184 8.61 9.78 15.40
C ASP A 184 9.34 10.82 16.24
N ALA A 185 9.08 10.86 17.55
CA ALA A 185 9.79 11.78 18.46
C ALA A 185 11.29 11.45 18.58
N GLU A 186 11.64 10.17 18.54
CA GLU A 186 13.04 9.71 18.56
C GLU A 186 13.74 10.01 17.24
N LEU A 187 13.04 9.84 16.10
CA LEU A 187 13.55 10.23 14.79
C LEU A 187 13.87 11.73 14.74
N VAL A 188 12.93 12.58 15.16
CA VAL A 188 13.12 14.04 15.18
C VAL A 188 14.30 14.41 16.09
N THR A 189 14.37 13.83 17.28
CA THR A 189 15.50 14.09 18.21
C THR A 189 16.83 13.72 17.57
N ARG A 190 16.90 12.57 16.90
CA ARG A 190 18.11 12.08 16.25
C ARG A 190 18.50 12.92 15.03
N GLU A 191 17.54 13.41 14.27
CA GLU A 191 17.79 14.38 13.18
C GLU A 191 18.34 15.70 13.72
N GLU A 192 17.78 16.22 14.80
CA GLU A 192 18.29 17.43 15.46
C GLU A 192 19.72 17.25 15.96
N GLU A 193 20.04 16.12 16.58
CA GLU A 193 21.39 15.76 17.02
C GLU A 193 22.37 15.63 15.84
N ASN A 194 21.93 15.06 14.72
CA ASN A 194 22.75 14.85 13.54
C ASN A 194 22.96 16.14 12.70
N THR A 195 22.02 17.08 12.76
CA THR A 195 22.05 18.30 11.92
C THR A 195 23.40 19.01 11.91
N PRO A 196 24.11 19.23 13.05
CA PRO A 196 25.42 19.86 13.04
C PRO A 196 26.51 19.06 12.30
N LEU A 197 26.38 17.72 12.30
CA LEU A 197 27.33 16.81 11.64
C LEU A 197 27.07 16.78 10.14
N LEU A 198 25.80 16.79 9.74
CA LEU A 198 25.35 16.75 8.34
C LEU A 198 25.78 17.99 7.54
N LYS A 199 25.93 19.14 8.18
CA LYS A 199 26.43 20.38 7.52
C LYS A 199 27.76 20.21 6.81
N ARG A 200 28.54 19.18 7.14
CA ARG A 200 29.85 18.87 6.53
C ARG A 200 29.78 17.76 5.49
N ILE A 201 28.59 17.19 5.26
CA ILE A 201 28.36 16.08 4.35
C ILE A 201 27.49 16.59 3.20
N LYS A 202 27.74 16.16 1.98
CA LYS A 202 26.95 16.55 0.81
C LYS A 202 25.57 15.87 0.85
N SER A 203 24.53 16.56 0.40
CA SER A 203 23.23 15.96 0.12
C SER A 203 23.33 14.99 -1.07
N SER A 204 22.48 13.98 -1.07
CA SER A 204 22.34 13.04 -2.19
C SER A 204 21.91 13.71 -3.49
N ASP A 205 21.31 14.92 -3.44
CA ASP A 205 20.98 15.70 -4.63
C ASP A 205 22.21 15.96 -5.52
N HIS A 206 23.40 16.07 -4.92
CA HIS A 206 24.65 16.19 -5.66
C HIS A 206 25.05 14.90 -6.37
N TYR A 207 24.52 13.76 -5.91
CA TYR A 207 24.81 12.44 -6.49
C TYR A 207 23.86 12.09 -7.65
N LEU A 208 22.66 12.62 -7.67
CA LEU A 208 21.65 12.41 -8.73
C LEU A 208 22.15 12.87 -10.13
N MET A 209 23.26 13.58 -10.19
CA MET A 209 23.87 14.00 -11.45
C MET A 209 24.71 12.88 -12.11
N TYR A 210 24.96 11.77 -11.43
CA TYR A 210 25.72 10.64 -12.00
C TYR A 210 24.76 9.73 -12.78
N GLN A 211 24.95 9.66 -14.08
CA GLN A 211 24.26 8.70 -14.93
C GLN A 211 25.04 7.38 -14.95
N VAL A 212 24.35 6.29 -14.75
CA VAL A 212 24.85 4.93 -14.94
C VAL A 212 23.97 4.26 -15.99
N ASP A 213 24.60 3.51 -16.91
CA ASP A 213 23.85 2.82 -17.97
C ASP A 213 23.01 1.70 -17.38
N ASP A 214 23.58 0.93 -16.45
CA ASP A 214 22.92 -0.21 -15.81
C ASP A 214 23.27 -0.30 -14.32
N ALA A 215 22.27 -0.69 -13.50
CA ALA A 215 22.44 -0.97 -12.08
C ALA A 215 21.63 -2.19 -11.63
N ILE A 216 22.18 -2.92 -10.65
CA ILE A 216 21.48 -4.00 -9.95
C ILE A 216 21.24 -3.58 -8.51
N CYS A 217 19.96 -3.49 -8.13
CA CYS A 217 19.53 -3.22 -6.75
C CYS A 217 19.43 -4.53 -5.97
N ILE A 218 20.13 -4.60 -4.83
CA ILE A 218 20.28 -5.83 -4.03
C ILE A 218 19.69 -5.60 -2.63
N GLY A 219 18.61 -6.30 -2.33
CA GLY A 219 18.01 -6.35 -1.00
C GLY A 219 18.46 -7.57 -0.20
N ALA A 220 18.22 -7.56 1.13
CA ALA A 220 18.57 -8.65 2.06
C ALA A 220 17.50 -9.76 2.16
N GLY A 221 16.66 -9.92 1.15
CA GLY A 221 15.64 -10.97 1.16
C GLY A 221 16.22 -12.39 1.08
N PRO A 222 15.46 -13.44 1.50
CA PRO A 222 15.93 -14.83 1.45
C PRO A 222 16.38 -15.30 0.06
N SER A 223 15.82 -14.70 -1.01
CA SER A 223 16.20 -14.97 -2.40
C SER A 223 17.65 -14.57 -2.74
N LEU A 224 18.25 -13.66 -1.99
CA LEU A 224 19.64 -13.25 -2.24
C LEU A 224 20.60 -14.44 -2.25
N GLN A 225 20.43 -15.36 -1.29
CA GLN A 225 21.27 -16.55 -1.20
C GLN A 225 21.18 -17.46 -2.43
N HIS A 226 20.01 -17.52 -3.07
CA HIS A 226 19.81 -18.33 -4.27
C HIS A 226 20.47 -17.74 -5.51
N HIS A 227 20.72 -16.41 -5.54
CA HIS A 227 21.28 -15.69 -6.68
C HIS A 227 22.75 -15.27 -6.49
N ILE A 228 23.39 -15.65 -5.39
CA ILE A 228 24.78 -15.25 -5.10
C ILE A 228 25.75 -15.70 -6.19
N GLU A 229 25.62 -16.91 -6.71
CA GLU A 229 26.54 -17.40 -7.76
C GLU A 229 26.36 -16.64 -9.09
N GLU A 230 25.13 -16.29 -9.44
CA GLU A 230 24.82 -15.45 -10.59
C GLU A 230 25.42 -14.04 -10.42
N LEU A 231 25.27 -13.47 -9.22
CA LEU A 231 25.86 -12.17 -8.90
C LEU A 231 27.38 -12.17 -8.96
N LYS A 232 28.07 -13.25 -8.53
CA LYS A 232 29.52 -13.40 -8.67
C LYS A 232 29.95 -13.40 -10.13
N VAL A 233 29.21 -14.11 -11.00
CA VAL A 233 29.49 -14.13 -12.44
C VAL A 233 29.39 -12.72 -13.03
N VAL A 234 28.31 -11.99 -12.72
CA VAL A 234 28.14 -10.61 -13.18
C VAL A 234 29.21 -9.69 -12.58
N TYR A 235 29.51 -9.84 -11.28
CA TYR A 235 30.50 -9.03 -10.57
C TYR A 235 31.90 -9.15 -11.16
N SER A 236 32.24 -10.31 -11.72
CA SER A 236 33.57 -10.56 -12.35
C SER A 236 33.74 -9.93 -13.74
N GLN A 237 32.69 -9.40 -14.35
CA GLN A 237 32.75 -8.82 -15.69
C GLN A 237 33.40 -7.43 -15.64
N PRO A 238 34.27 -7.07 -16.64
CA PRO A 238 34.97 -5.79 -16.63
C PRO A 238 34.02 -4.58 -16.78
N ASN A 239 32.89 -4.74 -17.51
CA ASN A 239 31.88 -3.70 -17.74
C ASN A 239 30.57 -4.04 -17.02
N ARG A 240 30.65 -4.52 -15.79
CA ARG A 240 29.49 -4.88 -15.01
C ARG A 240 28.61 -3.69 -14.66
N PRO A 241 27.30 -3.90 -14.49
CA PRO A 241 26.41 -2.89 -13.92
C PRO A 241 26.86 -2.47 -12.51
N LYS A 242 26.43 -1.30 -12.06
CA LYS A 242 26.68 -0.86 -10.69
C LYS A 242 25.83 -1.67 -9.71
N PHE A 243 26.45 -2.11 -8.62
CA PHE A 243 25.77 -2.83 -7.56
C PHE A 243 25.37 -1.84 -6.47
N ILE A 244 24.04 -1.71 -6.26
CA ILE A 244 23.43 -0.85 -5.25
C ILE A 244 22.79 -1.75 -4.20
N ALA A 245 23.31 -1.76 -2.99
CA ALA A 245 22.88 -2.69 -1.96
C ALA A 245 22.20 -1.98 -0.78
N ALA A 246 21.17 -2.59 -0.22
CA ALA A 246 20.69 -2.24 1.12
C ALA A 246 21.78 -2.61 2.16
N SER A 247 21.91 -1.82 3.22
CA SER A 247 22.91 -2.05 4.27
C SER A 247 22.85 -3.48 4.84
N THR A 248 21.66 -4.00 5.06
CA THR A 248 21.43 -5.37 5.58
C THR A 248 21.86 -6.48 4.62
N ALA A 249 22.06 -6.21 3.31
CA ALA A 249 22.58 -7.16 2.34
C ALA A 249 24.12 -7.21 2.34
N CYS A 250 24.78 -6.18 2.87
CA CYS A 250 26.23 -6.01 2.76
C CYS A 250 27.03 -7.17 3.34
N LYS A 251 26.64 -7.69 4.50
CA LYS A 251 27.31 -8.82 5.14
C LYS A 251 27.33 -10.06 4.24
N CYS A 252 26.16 -10.45 3.71
CA CYS A 252 26.05 -11.59 2.79
C CYS A 252 26.88 -11.40 1.53
N LEU A 253 26.87 -10.20 0.94
CA LEU A 253 27.67 -9.88 -0.25
C LEU A 253 29.18 -9.99 0.05
N MET A 254 29.63 -9.39 1.16
CA MET A 254 31.04 -9.40 1.55
C MET A 254 31.57 -10.81 1.84
N GLU A 255 30.81 -11.64 2.53
CA GLU A 255 31.15 -13.05 2.79
C GLU A 255 31.32 -13.84 1.47
N ASN A 256 30.70 -13.36 0.39
CA ASN A 256 30.79 -13.94 -0.94
C ASN A 256 31.76 -13.19 -1.90
N GLY A 257 32.57 -12.28 -1.38
CA GLY A 257 33.57 -11.55 -2.15
C GLY A 257 33.01 -10.46 -3.07
N ILE A 258 31.74 -10.09 -2.91
CA ILE A 258 31.06 -9.05 -3.69
C ILE A 258 31.07 -7.74 -2.88
N LYS A 259 31.68 -6.70 -3.44
CA LYS A 259 31.65 -5.36 -2.85
C LYS A 259 30.71 -4.46 -3.65
N PRO A 260 29.61 -3.96 -3.06
CA PRO A 260 28.69 -3.05 -3.75
C PRO A 260 29.39 -1.71 -4.06
N ASP A 261 28.96 -1.04 -5.13
CA ASP A 261 29.45 0.30 -5.47
C ASP A 261 28.77 1.37 -4.60
N VAL A 262 27.51 1.13 -4.23
CA VAL A 262 26.71 2.04 -3.38
C VAL A 262 25.98 1.21 -2.31
N VAL A 263 25.95 1.72 -1.09
CA VAL A 263 25.17 1.18 0.02
C VAL A 263 24.14 2.20 0.46
N PHE A 264 22.88 1.77 0.55
CA PHE A 264 21.80 2.55 1.14
C PHE A 264 21.54 2.10 2.58
N ALA A 265 21.61 3.04 3.51
CA ALA A 265 21.37 2.83 4.93
C ALA A 265 20.29 3.80 5.41
N VAL A 266 19.07 3.30 5.58
CA VAL A 266 17.89 4.12 5.94
C VAL A 266 17.22 3.68 7.25
N ASP A 267 17.67 2.58 7.85
CA ASP A 267 17.10 2.04 9.07
C ASP A 267 17.69 2.74 10.30
N MET A 268 16.83 3.34 11.13
CA MET A 268 17.22 4.04 12.36
C MET A 268 17.86 3.11 13.41
N ASP A 269 17.56 1.82 13.37
CA ASP A 269 18.05 0.82 14.31
C ASP A 269 19.23 -0.01 13.73
N LEU A 270 19.85 0.48 12.64
CA LEU A 270 20.96 -0.20 12.00
C LEU A 270 22.12 -0.44 12.98
N GLY A 271 22.44 -1.70 13.23
CA GLY A 271 23.60 -2.12 13.97
C GLY A 271 24.87 -2.12 13.12
N ASP A 272 26.03 -1.98 13.78
CA ASP A 272 27.35 -1.98 13.11
C ASP A 272 27.63 -3.33 12.41
N GLU A 273 27.01 -4.40 12.86
CA GLU A 273 27.09 -5.75 12.27
C GLU A 273 26.47 -5.86 10.87
N HIS A 274 25.63 -4.90 10.48
CA HIS A 274 24.98 -4.89 9.18
C HIS A 274 25.75 -4.08 8.13
N ILE A 275 26.73 -3.29 8.54
CA ILE A 275 27.48 -2.41 7.63
C ILE A 275 28.98 -2.56 7.85
N PRO A 276 29.65 -3.43 7.11
CA PRO A 276 31.11 -3.60 7.20
C PRO A 276 31.84 -2.32 6.79
N PHE A 277 32.52 -1.66 7.73
CA PHE A 277 33.21 -0.39 7.47
C PHE A 277 34.39 -0.53 6.51
N GLU A 278 34.89 -1.75 6.27
CA GLU A 278 35.92 -2.05 5.27
C GLU A 278 35.45 -1.72 3.83
N LEU A 279 34.14 -1.62 3.60
CA LEU A 279 33.57 -1.19 2.33
C LEU A 279 33.88 0.28 2.02
N ALA A 280 34.09 1.11 3.04
CA ALA A 280 34.20 2.57 2.90
C ALA A 280 35.31 3.04 1.94
N ILE A 281 36.30 2.19 1.64
CA ILE A 281 37.42 2.56 0.75
C ILE A 281 36.95 2.79 -0.70
N ASN A 282 36.02 1.96 -1.20
CA ASN A 282 35.61 1.97 -2.62
C ASN A 282 34.10 1.96 -2.82
N THR A 283 33.32 2.13 -1.76
CA THR A 283 31.87 2.09 -1.77
C THR A 283 31.33 3.42 -1.28
N ILE A 284 30.30 3.93 -1.93
CA ILE A 284 29.61 5.15 -1.54
C ILE A 284 28.50 4.78 -0.54
N LEU A 285 28.44 5.51 0.57
CA LEU A 285 27.35 5.41 1.52
C LEU A 285 26.30 6.49 1.24
N VAL A 286 25.06 6.09 1.03
CA VAL A 286 23.89 6.98 1.00
C VAL A 286 23.04 6.65 2.22
N PHE A 287 22.77 7.61 3.08
CA PHE A 287 22.14 7.36 4.36
C PHE A 287 21.07 8.39 4.72
N ALA A 288 20.10 7.98 5.54
CA ALA A 288 19.05 8.87 6.02
C ALA A 288 19.54 9.76 7.17
N SER A 289 19.05 11.00 7.25
CA SER A 289 19.43 12.01 8.25
C SER A 289 19.29 11.53 9.70
N HIS A 290 18.36 10.64 9.97
CA HIS A 290 18.08 10.08 11.31
C HIS A 290 18.89 8.81 11.65
N MET A 291 19.83 8.40 10.80
CA MET A 291 20.69 7.24 11.08
C MET A 291 21.53 7.45 12.36
N PRO A 292 21.91 6.35 13.05
CA PRO A 292 22.89 6.47 14.15
C PRO A 292 24.16 7.15 13.68
N SER A 293 24.55 8.25 14.32
CA SER A 293 25.70 9.08 13.90
C SER A 293 26.99 8.29 13.78
N ARG A 294 27.18 7.24 14.60
CA ARG A 294 28.36 6.35 14.53
C ARG A 294 28.55 5.71 13.17
N ILE A 295 27.47 5.42 12.42
CA ILE A 295 27.53 4.76 11.11
C ILE A 295 28.25 5.68 10.12
N PHE A 296 27.77 6.90 9.93
CA PHE A 296 28.36 7.80 8.96
C PHE A 296 29.65 8.50 9.46
N GLN A 297 29.87 8.57 10.77
CA GLN A 297 31.13 9.06 11.32
C GLN A 297 32.28 8.06 11.09
N ASN A 298 32.03 6.77 11.29
CA ASN A 298 33.02 5.71 11.08
C ASN A 298 33.20 5.34 9.60
N TRP A 299 32.32 5.84 8.72
CA TRP A 299 32.48 5.67 7.28
C TRP A 299 33.47 6.70 6.73
N HIS A 300 34.68 6.28 6.52
CA HIS A 300 35.78 7.17 6.06
C HIS A 300 35.80 7.41 4.55
N GLY A 301 34.95 6.71 3.77
CA GLY A 301 34.81 6.89 2.34
C GLY A 301 33.82 7.99 1.96
N GLU A 302 33.48 8.01 0.67
CA GLU A 302 32.50 8.91 0.11
C GLU A 302 31.12 8.62 0.69
N LYS A 303 30.40 9.67 1.07
CA LYS A 303 29.07 9.55 1.69
C LYS A 303 28.18 10.75 1.40
N TYR A 304 26.87 10.48 1.33
CA TYR A 304 25.83 11.45 1.08
C TYR A 304 24.63 11.19 1.99
N TYR A 305 23.93 12.24 2.43
CA TYR A 305 22.70 12.08 3.17
C TYR A 305 21.47 12.40 2.31
N LEU A 306 20.35 11.69 2.63
CA LEU A 306 19.04 11.86 2.02
C LEU A 306 18.26 12.98 2.71
#